data_09ed0dc89f795f146958bf47716482e2
#
_entry.id   09ed0dc89f795f146958bf47716482e2
#
_cell.length_a   1.000
_cell.length_b   1.000
_cell.length_c   1.000
_cell.angle_alpha   90.00
_cell.angle_beta   90.00
_cell.angle_gamma   90.00
#
_symmetry.space_group_name_H-M   'P 1'
#
loop_
_entity.id
_entity.type
_entity.pdbx_description
1 polymer ?
#
loop_
_entity_poly.entity_id
_entity_poly.type
_entity_poly.pdbx_seq_one_letter_code
_entity_poly.pdbx_strand_id
1 'polypeptide(L)'
;YHEPPLFLSVERPAYSKYIIPTTWFGNGFAFYGNISDFKFRLALMEDLEGEGISSDGIRDGRGKGFETTGYNLLKNISVAYTGINGLRLGGSLSMNDAPYDNDADTSISVQLVEVNAKYTANNIYAVLEYGTSSFTGNNMDAPLKSSSGYYLGMGYDIGGMFNCNKLISWIR
;
A
#
# COMPACT_ATOMS: atom_id res chain seq x y z
N TYR A 1 3.68 5.21 -7.98
CA TYR A 1 4.15 4.68 -9.26
C TYR A 1 2.96 4.47 -10.19
N HIS A 2 2.91 5.25 -11.26
CA HIS A 2 1.94 5.10 -12.35
C HIS A 2 2.48 4.20 -13.45
N GLU A 3 3.19 3.14 -13.12
CA GLU A 3 3.67 2.22 -14.14
C GLU A 3 2.57 1.23 -14.51
N PRO A 4 2.04 1.27 -15.72
CA PRO A 4 1.29 0.15 -16.27
C PRO A 4 2.30 -0.96 -16.63
N PRO A 5 1.97 -2.23 -16.40
CA PRO A 5 0.77 -2.77 -15.81
C PRO A 5 1.08 -3.45 -14.47
N LEU A 6 0.82 -2.81 -13.36
CA LEU A 6 0.81 -3.46 -12.06
C LEU A 6 -0.34 -4.47 -11.95
N PHE A 7 -1.36 -4.31 -12.78
CA PHE A 7 -2.56 -5.14 -12.84
C PHE A 7 -2.73 -5.74 -14.21
N LEU A 8 -3.31 -6.93 -14.28
CA LEU A 8 -3.69 -7.56 -15.54
C LEU A 8 -4.98 -7.00 -16.14
N SER A 9 -5.68 -6.11 -15.44
CA SER A 9 -6.95 -5.51 -15.87
C SER A 9 -6.78 -4.05 -16.32
N VAL A 10 -7.71 -3.58 -17.13
CA VAL A 10 -7.79 -2.18 -17.55
C VAL A 10 -8.11 -1.25 -16.39
N GLU A 11 -8.97 -1.70 -15.46
CA GLU A 11 -9.33 -0.94 -14.27
C GLU A 11 -8.46 -1.31 -13.07
N ARG A 12 -8.14 -0.27 -12.28
CA ARG A 12 -7.47 -0.44 -11.00
C ARG A 12 -8.40 -1.15 -10.01
N PRO A 13 -7.89 -2.14 -9.24
CA PRO A 13 -8.68 -2.77 -8.18
C PRO A 13 -9.21 -1.76 -7.15
N ALA A 14 -10.42 -1.97 -6.65
CA ALA A 14 -10.99 -1.15 -5.58
C ALA A 14 -10.10 -1.12 -4.33
N TYR A 15 -9.46 -2.24 -4.00
CA TYR A 15 -8.44 -2.33 -2.96
C TYR A 15 -7.39 -1.22 -3.05
N SER A 16 -6.83 -1.00 -4.25
CA SER A 16 -5.79 0.01 -4.51
C SER A 16 -6.35 1.45 -4.64
N LYS A 17 -7.66 1.63 -4.52
CA LYS A 17 -8.30 2.95 -4.49
C LYS A 17 -8.60 3.39 -3.06
N TYR A 18 -9.13 2.47 -2.23
CA TYR A 18 -9.76 2.79 -0.95
C TYR A 18 -8.97 2.27 0.25
N ILE A 19 -8.30 1.12 0.15
CA ILE A 19 -7.60 0.50 1.28
C ILE A 19 -6.15 0.98 1.32
N ILE A 20 -5.40 0.74 0.23
CA ILE A 20 -4.01 1.17 0.09
C ILE A 20 -3.89 2.03 -1.17
N PRO A 21 -3.88 3.36 -1.04
CA PRO A 21 -3.79 4.24 -2.20
C PRO A 21 -2.47 4.05 -2.96
N THR A 22 -2.55 3.72 -4.24
CA THR A 22 -1.37 3.44 -5.09
C THR A 22 -0.50 4.65 -5.39
N THR A 23 -1.00 5.85 -5.17
CA THR A 23 -0.29 7.12 -5.42
C THR A 23 -0.02 7.85 -4.12
N TRP A 24 0.53 7.14 -3.15
CA TRP A 24 0.96 7.75 -1.92
C TRP A 24 2.45 8.07 -1.99
N PHE A 25 2.79 9.33 -1.87
CA PHE A 25 4.14 9.85 -1.81
C PHE A 25 4.16 11.08 -0.89
N GLY A 26 5.30 11.40 -0.36
CA GLY A 26 5.52 12.52 0.54
C GLY A 26 7.01 12.73 0.77
N ASN A 27 7.35 13.79 1.50
CA ASN A 27 8.71 14.10 1.91
C ASN A 27 9.11 13.24 3.12
N GLY A 28 10.38 12.84 3.21
CA GLY A 28 10.85 12.05 4.35
C GLY A 28 12.19 11.38 4.10
N PHE A 29 12.54 10.49 5.03
CA PHE A 29 13.76 9.70 4.99
C PHE A 29 13.43 8.23 4.95
N ALA A 30 14.19 7.46 4.18
CA ALA A 30 14.04 6.01 4.15
C ALA A 30 15.40 5.30 4.15
N PHE A 31 15.47 4.23 4.94
CA PHE A 31 16.59 3.30 4.99
C PHE A 31 16.17 2.00 4.32
N TYR A 32 17.02 1.53 3.44
CA TYR A 32 16.85 0.28 2.70
C TYR A 32 17.97 -0.68 3.03
N GLY A 33 17.67 -1.96 3.16
CA GLY A 33 18.66 -2.97 3.37
C GLY A 33 18.23 -4.34 2.86
N ASN A 34 19.24 -5.21 2.66
CA ASN A 34 19.03 -6.60 2.31
C ASN A 34 19.85 -7.46 3.26
N ILE A 35 19.25 -8.52 3.80
CA ILE A 35 19.91 -9.56 4.58
C ILE A 35 19.49 -10.90 3.97
N SER A 36 20.41 -11.58 3.30
CA SER A 36 20.10 -12.78 2.52
C SER A 36 18.93 -12.50 1.55
N ASP A 37 17.88 -13.28 1.64
CA ASP A 37 16.69 -13.20 0.80
C ASP A 37 15.64 -12.18 1.30
N PHE A 38 15.92 -11.53 2.43
CA PHE A 38 15.03 -10.53 2.99
C PHE A 38 15.44 -9.12 2.57
N LYS A 39 14.47 -8.35 2.14
CA LYS A 39 14.58 -6.91 1.86
C LYS A 39 13.75 -6.16 2.87
N PHE A 40 14.32 -5.11 3.46
CA PHE A 40 13.62 -4.28 4.43
C PHE A 40 13.71 -2.80 4.07
N ARG A 41 12.72 -2.06 4.51
CA ARG A 41 12.67 -0.62 4.43
C ARG A 41 12.08 -0.07 5.74
N LEU A 42 12.73 0.95 6.26
CA LEU A 42 12.24 1.79 7.34
C LEU A 42 12.08 3.20 6.78
N ALA A 43 10.94 3.83 6.98
CA ALA A 43 10.72 5.19 6.51
C ALA A 43 10.07 6.05 7.60
N LEU A 44 10.50 7.31 7.64
CA LEU A 44 9.88 8.40 8.37
C LEU A 44 9.47 9.44 7.34
N MET A 45 8.21 9.76 7.28
CA MET A 45 7.64 10.65 6.27
C MET A 45 6.80 11.73 6.94
N GLU A 46 6.43 12.75 6.20
CA GLU A 46 5.46 13.76 6.61
C GLU A 46 4.13 13.11 7.03
N ASP A 47 3.36 13.82 7.84
CA ASP A 47 2.07 13.37 8.34
C ASP A 47 1.04 13.14 7.23
N LEU A 48 0.01 12.39 7.55
CA LEU A 48 -1.28 12.48 6.87
C LEU A 48 -2.02 13.71 7.41
N GLU A 49 -2.93 14.27 6.63
CA GLU A 49 -3.88 15.29 7.06
C GLU A 49 -5.10 14.63 7.69
N GLY A 50 -5.39 14.97 8.95
CA GLY A 50 -6.54 14.42 9.66
C GLY A 50 -7.87 14.75 9.02
N GLU A 51 -8.04 15.97 8.49
CA GLU A 51 -9.26 16.43 7.79
C GLU A 51 -9.55 15.63 6.53
N GLY A 52 -8.52 15.13 5.88
CA GLY A 52 -8.67 14.30 4.69
C GLY A 52 -9.03 12.84 4.97
N ILE A 53 -9.09 12.42 6.24
CA ILE A 53 -9.52 11.07 6.62
C ILE A 53 -11.04 11.03 6.70
N SER A 54 -11.66 10.16 5.90
CA SER A 54 -13.10 10.09 5.74
C SER A 54 -13.57 8.63 5.57
N SER A 55 -14.82 8.43 5.17
CA SER A 55 -15.34 7.12 4.76
C SER A 55 -14.52 6.45 3.64
N ASP A 56 -13.78 7.24 2.85
CA ASP A 56 -12.88 6.76 1.80
C ASP A 56 -11.45 6.43 2.32
N GLY A 57 -11.30 6.31 3.64
CA GLY A 57 -10.06 6.01 4.32
C GLY A 57 -9.08 7.18 4.30
N ILE A 58 -7.79 6.89 4.09
CA ILE A 58 -6.70 7.88 4.09
C ILE A 58 -6.50 8.59 2.75
N ARG A 59 -7.38 8.35 1.78
CA ARG A 59 -7.15 8.74 0.39
C ARG A 59 -6.91 10.24 0.21
N ASP A 60 -7.73 11.06 0.83
CA ASP A 60 -7.69 12.51 0.68
C ASP A 60 -6.81 13.19 1.74
N GLY A 61 -6.39 12.46 2.79
CA GLY A 61 -5.41 12.91 3.78
C GLY A 61 -3.94 12.82 3.34
N ARG A 62 -3.66 12.57 2.05
CA ARG A 62 -2.31 12.49 1.50
C ARG A 62 -1.88 13.85 0.96
N GLY A 63 -1.16 14.63 1.72
CA GLY A 63 -0.73 16.00 1.36
C GLY A 63 0.26 16.11 0.21
N LYS A 64 0.73 15.00 -0.35
CA LYS A 64 1.52 14.92 -1.59
C LYS A 64 2.78 15.80 -1.59
N GLY A 65 3.36 16.02 -0.42
CA GLY A 65 4.64 16.68 -0.28
C GLY A 65 4.60 18.19 -0.07
N PHE A 66 3.43 18.84 -0.02
CA PHE A 66 3.33 20.30 0.19
C PHE A 66 2.09 20.78 0.98
N GLU A 67 1.20 19.90 1.36
CA GLU A 67 0.00 20.26 2.13
C GLU A 67 0.03 19.69 3.56
N THR A 68 1.02 18.87 3.90
CA THR A 68 1.14 18.20 5.19
C THR A 68 2.20 18.80 6.09
N THR A 69 2.05 18.53 7.38
CA THR A 69 2.98 18.92 8.43
C THR A 69 3.95 17.79 8.77
N GLY A 70 4.84 18.02 9.69
CA GLY A 70 5.77 17.01 10.23
C GLY A 70 5.71 16.97 11.75
N TYR A 71 4.52 17.15 12.36
CA TYR A 71 4.35 17.16 13.81
C TYR A 71 4.61 15.78 14.43
N ASN A 72 4.03 14.72 13.84
CA ASN A 72 4.04 13.37 14.42
C ASN A 72 4.79 12.34 13.57
N LEU A 73 5.16 12.66 12.36
CA LEU A 73 5.83 11.86 11.36
C LEU A 73 5.22 10.46 11.18
N LEU A 74 4.84 10.15 9.98
CA LEU A 74 4.42 8.82 9.58
C LEU A 74 5.61 7.85 9.64
N LYS A 75 5.44 6.75 10.36
CA LYS A 75 6.42 5.68 10.53
C LYS A 75 6.00 4.49 9.67
N ASN A 76 6.89 4.00 8.81
CA ASN A 76 6.64 2.80 8.00
C ASN A 76 7.78 1.80 8.16
N ILE A 77 7.42 0.55 8.34
CA ILE A 77 8.31 -0.59 8.24
C ILE A 77 7.77 -1.56 7.20
N SER A 78 8.62 -2.07 6.32
CA SER A 78 8.24 -3.13 5.37
C SER A 78 9.34 -4.15 5.22
N VAL A 79 8.91 -5.41 5.03
CA VAL A 79 9.78 -6.55 4.81
C VAL A 79 9.27 -7.32 3.60
N ALA A 80 10.20 -7.79 2.75
CA ALA A 80 9.87 -8.70 1.67
C ALA A 80 10.87 -9.86 1.62
N TYR A 81 10.36 -11.06 1.39
CA TYR A 81 11.13 -12.28 1.18
C TYR A 81 11.12 -12.66 -0.30
N THR A 82 12.28 -12.98 -0.85
CA THR A 82 12.48 -13.32 -2.26
C THR A 82 13.33 -14.57 -2.50
N GLY A 83 13.50 -15.44 -1.48
CA GLY A 83 14.35 -16.62 -1.54
C GLY A 83 13.79 -17.80 -2.35
N ILE A 84 12.53 -17.73 -2.80
CA ILE A 84 11.93 -18.73 -3.66
C ILE A 84 11.79 -18.16 -5.07
N ASN A 85 12.33 -18.89 -6.06
CA ASN A 85 12.29 -18.41 -7.45
C ASN A 85 10.86 -18.13 -7.92
N GLY A 86 10.64 -16.94 -8.44
CA GLY A 86 9.34 -16.46 -8.90
C GLY A 86 8.39 -16.02 -7.79
N LEU A 87 8.65 -16.29 -6.51
CA LEU A 87 7.81 -15.90 -5.38
C LEU A 87 8.38 -14.70 -4.63
N ARG A 88 7.56 -13.70 -4.40
CA ARG A 88 7.80 -12.60 -3.48
C ARG A 88 6.69 -12.56 -2.44
N LEU A 89 7.04 -12.63 -1.18
CA LEU A 89 6.15 -12.38 -0.04
C LEU A 89 6.51 -11.03 0.57
N GLY A 90 5.54 -10.26 0.97
CA GLY A 90 5.77 -8.95 1.57
C GLY A 90 4.79 -8.63 2.66
N GLY A 91 5.19 -7.73 3.55
CA GLY A 91 4.32 -7.13 4.54
C GLY A 91 4.80 -5.75 4.94
N SER A 92 3.89 -4.91 5.36
CA SER A 92 4.19 -3.56 5.83
C SER A 92 3.27 -3.12 6.95
N LEU A 93 3.81 -2.25 7.81
CA LEU A 93 3.09 -1.55 8.85
C LEU A 93 3.37 -0.06 8.70
N SER A 94 2.32 0.74 8.65
CA SER A 94 2.42 2.20 8.73
C SER A 94 1.62 2.72 9.91
N MET A 95 2.16 3.70 10.63
CA MET A 95 1.54 4.33 11.78
C MET A 95 1.74 5.84 11.70
N ASN A 96 0.68 6.58 11.97
CA ASN A 96 0.71 8.05 12.05
C ASN A 96 -0.40 8.55 12.96
N ASP A 97 -0.11 9.56 13.74
CA ASP A 97 -1.10 10.36 14.45
C ASP A 97 -1.34 11.62 13.60
N ALA A 98 -2.26 11.51 12.64
CA ALA A 98 -2.55 12.54 11.65
C ALA A 98 -3.13 13.78 12.34
N PRO A 99 -2.45 14.94 12.34
CA PRO A 99 -2.94 16.15 12.99
C PRO A 99 -4.21 16.64 12.32
N TYR A 100 -5.10 17.25 13.10
CA TYR A 100 -6.36 17.82 12.66
C TYR A 100 -6.32 19.34 12.91
N ASP A 101 -6.80 20.16 11.96
CA ASP A 101 -6.75 21.62 12.03
C ASP A 101 -5.34 22.20 12.29
N ASN A 102 -4.29 21.52 11.81
CA ASN A 102 -2.89 21.85 12.11
C ASN A 102 -2.56 21.89 13.62
N ASP A 103 -3.31 21.15 14.42
CA ASP A 103 -3.09 20.99 15.84
C ASP A 103 -2.53 19.59 16.14
N ALA A 104 -1.38 19.52 16.78
CA ALA A 104 -0.73 18.26 17.14
C ALA A 104 -1.45 17.53 18.29
N ASP A 105 -2.21 18.24 19.12
CA ASP A 105 -2.94 17.69 20.26
C ASP A 105 -4.29 17.08 19.85
N THR A 106 -4.82 17.47 18.68
CA THR A 106 -6.02 16.90 18.08
C THR A 106 -5.63 16.12 16.84
N SER A 107 -5.85 14.80 16.87
CA SER A 107 -5.33 13.93 15.80
C SER A 107 -6.21 12.69 15.58
N ILE A 108 -6.03 12.07 14.43
CA ILE A 108 -6.55 10.74 14.13
C ILE A 108 -5.37 9.78 14.02
N SER A 109 -5.26 8.87 14.99
CA SER A 109 -4.29 7.78 14.94
C SER A 109 -4.68 6.79 13.85
N VAL A 110 -3.80 6.58 12.90
CA VAL A 110 -3.94 5.67 11.77
C VAL A 110 -2.92 4.56 11.88
N GLN A 111 -3.39 3.32 11.86
CA GLN A 111 -2.55 2.15 11.72
C GLN A 111 -2.97 1.37 10.48
N LEU A 112 -2.03 1.13 9.56
CA LEU A 112 -2.26 0.40 8.32
C LEU A 112 -1.32 -0.79 8.26
N VAL A 113 -1.89 -1.99 8.12
CA VAL A 113 -1.18 -3.25 7.95
C VAL A 113 -1.49 -3.80 6.57
N GLU A 114 -0.44 -4.26 5.87
CA GLU A 114 -0.57 -4.85 4.54
C GLU A 114 0.29 -6.11 4.46
N VAL A 115 -0.24 -7.15 3.81
CA VAL A 115 0.51 -8.34 3.42
C VAL A 115 0.25 -8.67 1.95
N ASN A 116 1.29 -9.10 1.25
CA ASN A 116 1.19 -9.43 -0.16
C ASN A 116 2.00 -10.67 -0.53
N ALA A 117 1.53 -11.34 -1.59
CA ALA A 117 2.23 -12.42 -2.24
C ALA A 117 2.15 -12.22 -3.76
N LYS A 118 3.27 -12.34 -4.45
CA LYS A 118 3.34 -12.31 -5.91
C LYS A 118 4.14 -13.48 -6.42
N TYR A 119 3.57 -14.23 -7.36
CA TYR A 119 4.24 -15.34 -8.03
C TYR A 119 4.29 -15.07 -9.55
N THR A 120 5.49 -15.17 -10.11
CA THR A 120 5.74 -14.93 -11.54
C THR A 120 6.79 -15.91 -12.07
N ALA A 121 6.39 -17.17 -12.24
CA ALA A 121 7.23 -18.21 -12.84
C ALA A 121 6.35 -19.25 -13.56
N ASN A 122 6.95 -20.08 -14.40
CA ASN A 122 6.29 -21.19 -15.08
C ASN A 122 5.03 -20.78 -15.87
N ASN A 123 5.07 -19.65 -16.56
CA ASN A 123 3.94 -19.03 -17.27
C ASN A 123 2.76 -18.62 -16.36
N ILE A 124 2.90 -18.73 -15.05
CA ILE A 124 1.89 -18.32 -14.07
C ILE A 124 2.21 -16.92 -13.57
N TYR A 125 1.18 -16.11 -13.52
CA TYR A 125 1.14 -14.85 -12.79
C TYR A 125 0.06 -14.94 -11.72
N ALA A 126 0.42 -14.72 -10.47
CA ALA A 126 -0.54 -14.64 -9.39
C ALA A 126 -0.16 -13.51 -8.44
N VAL A 127 -1.13 -12.77 -7.96
CA VAL A 127 -0.95 -11.72 -6.95
C VAL A 127 -2.08 -11.80 -5.94
N LEU A 128 -1.73 -11.75 -4.66
CA LEU A 128 -2.64 -11.63 -3.53
C LEU A 128 -2.18 -10.44 -2.70
N GLU A 129 -3.10 -9.56 -2.35
CA GLU A 129 -2.88 -8.46 -1.43
C GLU A 129 -4.02 -8.43 -0.42
N TYR A 130 -3.70 -8.21 0.84
CA TYR A 130 -4.65 -7.96 1.91
C TYR A 130 -4.17 -6.77 2.73
N GLY A 131 -5.07 -5.86 3.05
CA GLY A 131 -4.76 -4.72 3.90
C GLY A 131 -5.91 -4.39 4.84
N THR A 132 -5.54 -3.84 5.97
CA THR A 132 -6.47 -3.31 6.95
C THR A 132 -5.94 -2.01 7.53
N SER A 133 -6.83 -1.05 7.71
CA SER A 133 -6.57 0.22 8.37
C SER A 133 -7.46 0.33 9.60
N SER A 134 -6.91 0.81 10.70
CA SER A 134 -7.66 1.18 11.91
C SER A 134 -7.46 2.66 12.21
N PHE A 135 -8.51 3.29 12.74
CA PHE A 135 -8.56 4.72 13.01
C PHE A 135 -9.08 4.95 14.42
N THR A 136 -8.39 5.80 15.17
CA THR A 136 -8.79 6.18 16.53
C THR A 136 -8.63 7.68 16.67
N GLY A 137 -9.69 8.38 17.04
CA GLY A 137 -9.63 9.81 17.33
C GLY A 137 -8.97 10.08 18.68
N ASN A 138 -8.16 11.12 18.74
CA ASN A 138 -7.55 11.68 19.93
C ASN A 138 -8.07 13.10 20.09
N ASN A 139 -8.78 13.39 21.19
CA ASN A 139 -9.55 14.62 21.44
C ASN A 139 -10.66 14.91 20.39
N MET A 140 -11.03 13.93 19.59
CA MET A 140 -12.09 14.00 18.61
C MET A 140 -12.58 12.58 18.24
N ASP A 141 -13.73 12.49 17.59
CA ASP A 141 -14.22 11.21 17.06
C ASP A 141 -13.62 10.93 15.67
N ALA A 142 -13.09 9.72 15.46
CA ALA A 142 -12.65 9.32 14.13
C ALA A 142 -13.86 9.07 13.20
N PRO A 143 -13.85 9.55 11.96
CA PRO A 143 -14.95 9.39 11.01
C PRO A 143 -15.17 7.94 10.56
N LEU A 144 -14.17 7.09 10.75
CA LEU A 144 -14.15 5.68 10.40
C LEU A 144 -13.38 4.91 11.48
N LYS A 145 -13.85 3.73 11.88
CA LYS A 145 -13.15 2.89 12.86
C LYS A 145 -12.12 1.97 12.20
N SER A 146 -12.49 1.36 11.11
CA SER A 146 -11.60 0.46 10.37
C SER A 146 -12.07 0.28 8.93
N SER A 147 -11.12 -0.06 8.07
CA SER A 147 -11.35 -0.46 6.68
C SER A 147 -10.45 -1.63 6.34
N SER A 148 -10.96 -2.63 5.64
CA SER A 148 -10.16 -3.78 5.20
C SER A 148 -10.56 -4.24 3.82
N GLY A 149 -9.66 -4.89 3.12
CA GLY A 149 -9.93 -5.41 1.81
C GLY A 149 -8.83 -6.33 1.30
N TYR A 150 -9.11 -7.00 0.21
CA TYR A 150 -8.15 -7.86 -0.47
C TYR A 150 -8.26 -7.71 -1.99
N TYR A 151 -7.21 -8.13 -2.65
CA TYR A 151 -7.13 -8.25 -4.09
C TYR A 151 -6.48 -9.57 -4.46
N LEU A 152 -7.09 -10.32 -5.38
CA LEU A 152 -6.55 -11.53 -5.95
C LEU A 152 -6.59 -11.42 -7.47
N GLY A 153 -5.45 -11.60 -8.11
CA GLY A 153 -5.34 -11.66 -9.56
C GLY A 153 -4.55 -12.90 -9.97
N MET A 154 -5.02 -13.62 -10.96
CA MET A 154 -4.34 -14.78 -11.52
C MET A 154 -4.32 -14.69 -13.04
N GLY A 155 -3.21 -15.12 -13.64
CA GLY A 155 -3.05 -15.16 -15.09
C GLY A 155 -2.15 -16.31 -15.51
N TYR A 156 -2.35 -16.78 -16.74
CA TYR A 156 -1.52 -17.79 -17.36
C TYR A 156 -1.11 -17.34 -18.76
N ASP A 157 0.18 -17.43 -19.04
CA ASP A 157 0.71 -17.05 -20.35
C ASP A 157 0.53 -18.20 -21.35
N ILE A 158 -0.37 -17.99 -22.31
CA ILE A 158 -0.68 -18.90 -23.40
C ILE A 158 0.01 -18.49 -24.72
N GLY A 159 0.92 -17.51 -24.68
CA GLY A 159 1.59 -16.97 -25.89
C GLY A 159 2.28 -18.03 -26.72
N GLY A 160 2.89 -19.02 -26.09
CA GLY A 160 3.52 -20.14 -26.81
C GLY A 160 2.57 -20.98 -27.66
N MET A 161 1.28 -21.05 -27.30
CA MET A 161 0.27 -21.77 -28.08
C MET A 161 -0.11 -21.04 -29.39
N PHE A 162 0.09 -19.73 -29.41
CA PHE A 162 -0.29 -18.84 -30.51
C PHE A 162 0.90 -18.25 -31.26
N ASN A 163 2.11 -18.76 -30.99
CA ASN A 163 3.36 -18.30 -31.57
C ASN A 163 3.59 -16.79 -31.41
N CYS A 164 3.18 -16.25 -30.27
CA CYS A 164 3.41 -14.85 -29.87
C CYS A 164 4.25 -14.78 -28.59
N ASN A 165 4.97 -13.67 -28.42
CA ASN A 165 5.92 -13.51 -27.32
C ASN A 165 5.27 -13.57 -25.94
N LYS A 166 4.02 -13.07 -25.82
CA LYS A 166 3.27 -13.06 -24.56
C LYS A 166 1.79 -12.85 -24.82
N LEU A 167 0.96 -13.71 -24.25
CA LEU A 167 -0.50 -13.59 -24.25
C LEU A 167 -1.02 -14.15 -22.94
N ILE A 168 -1.44 -13.27 -22.03
CA ILE A 168 -1.90 -13.67 -20.70
C ILE A 168 -3.42 -13.72 -20.65
N SER A 169 -3.98 -14.91 -20.45
CA SER A 169 -5.37 -15.07 -20.00
C SER A 169 -5.42 -14.84 -18.49
N TRP A 170 -6.37 -14.06 -18.00
CA TRP A 170 -6.40 -13.66 -16.61
C TRP A 170 -7.82 -13.62 -16.01
N ILE A 171 -7.88 -13.75 -14.67
CA ILE A 171 -9.07 -13.61 -13.84
C ILE A 171 -8.73 -12.79 -12.59
N ARG A 172 -9.73 -12.08 -12.07
CA ARG A 172 -9.61 -11.25 -10.87
C ARG A 172 -10.86 -11.41 -9.99
#